data_20ee7ecc919016e3fa38f4b2e256f43b
#
_entry.id   20ee7ecc919016e3fa38f4b2e256f43b
#
_cell.length_a   1.000
_cell.length_b   1.000
_cell.length_c   1.000
_cell.angle_alpha   90.00
_cell.angle_beta   90.00
_cell.angle_gamma   90.00
#
_symmetry.space_group_name_H-M   'P 1'
#
loop_
_entity.id
_entity.type
_entity.pdbx_description
1 polymer ?
#
loop_
_entity_poly.entity_id
_entity_poly.type
_entity_poly.pdbx_seq_one_letter_code
_entity_poly.pdbx_strand_id
1 'polypeptide(L)'
;YWDSFCVGAALSGYPIVVGENVVGIDKGAVIEKGRISKAPELDRRIESYLRYYDGYGAIIVQMNVEDTRNGVAEYVIDKFGDKVVIELKWGQGAKDIGGEIQVSSLDYALFLKNRGYIVDPDPACSEAQKAFESGAIKAFARHSRLGDTDLNSEAEVKKSFMEGVAYLRKLGYKRI
;
A
#
# COMPACT_ATOMS: atom_id res chain seq x y z
N TYR A 1 6.71 -16.45 4.13
CA TYR A 1 7.24 -15.70 5.29
C TYR A 1 6.17 -14.90 6.05
N TRP A 2 5.26 -14.18 5.34
CA TRP A 2 4.26 -13.33 6.00
C TRP A 2 3.40 -14.09 7.01
N ASP A 3 2.84 -15.21 6.61
CA ASP A 3 1.95 -16.00 7.48
C ASP A 3 2.67 -16.48 8.75
N SER A 4 3.94 -16.90 8.62
CA SER A 4 4.74 -17.31 9.78
C SER A 4 4.96 -16.16 10.78
N PHE A 5 5.27 -14.95 10.28
CA PHE A 5 5.40 -13.77 11.12
C PHE A 5 4.08 -13.38 11.79
N CYS A 6 2.97 -13.44 11.04
CA CYS A 6 1.64 -13.14 11.58
C CYS A 6 1.23 -14.10 12.69
N VAL A 7 1.42 -15.40 12.48
CA VAL A 7 1.11 -16.42 13.51
C VAL A 7 1.97 -16.20 14.74
N GLY A 8 3.28 -16.02 14.56
CA GLY A 8 4.19 -15.76 15.67
C GLY A 8 3.82 -14.50 16.44
N ALA A 9 3.53 -13.41 15.76
CA ALA A 9 3.12 -12.16 16.39
C ALA A 9 1.79 -12.29 17.14
N ALA A 10 0.77 -12.90 16.52
CA ALA A 10 -0.53 -13.10 17.15
C ALA A 10 -0.43 -13.97 18.41
N LEU A 11 0.25 -15.12 18.33
CA LEU A 11 0.42 -16.03 19.48
C LEU A 11 1.27 -15.43 20.61
N SER A 12 2.15 -14.48 20.28
CA SER A 12 2.99 -13.79 21.27
C SER A 12 2.39 -12.48 21.77
N GLY A 13 1.21 -12.07 21.28
CA GLY A 13 0.56 -10.82 21.63
C GLY A 13 1.28 -9.56 21.12
N TYR A 14 2.12 -9.68 20.08
CA TYR A 14 2.82 -8.55 19.47
C TYR A 14 2.05 -7.93 18.31
N PRO A 15 2.13 -6.60 18.13
CA PRO A 15 1.58 -5.97 16.94
C PRO A 15 2.43 -6.29 15.70
N ILE A 16 1.78 -6.33 14.54
CA ILE A 16 2.45 -6.46 13.24
C ILE A 16 1.86 -5.45 12.25
N VAL A 17 2.70 -4.93 11.37
CA VAL A 17 2.33 -3.92 10.38
C VAL A 17 2.27 -4.51 8.98
N VAL A 18 1.11 -4.39 8.33
CA VAL A 18 0.99 -4.51 6.88
C VAL A 18 1.44 -3.18 6.29
N GLY A 19 2.59 -3.17 5.64
CA GLY A 19 3.15 -1.96 5.02
C GLY A 19 2.27 -1.42 3.90
N GLU A 20 2.55 -0.20 3.51
CA GLU A 20 1.86 0.53 2.44
C GLU A 20 1.98 -0.12 1.05
N ASN A 21 1.17 0.32 0.11
CA ASN A 21 1.17 -0.11 -1.29
C ASN A 21 0.76 -1.58 -1.57
N VAL A 22 0.32 -2.32 -0.59
CA VAL A 22 -0.08 -3.73 -0.80
C VAL A 22 -1.17 -3.82 -1.86
N VAL A 23 -2.16 -2.95 -1.81
CA VAL A 23 -3.26 -2.91 -2.79
C VAL A 23 -2.78 -2.45 -4.16
N GLY A 24 -1.96 -1.41 -4.21
CA GLY A 24 -1.48 -0.83 -5.47
C GLY A 24 -0.71 -1.82 -6.33
N ILE A 25 0.07 -2.70 -5.72
CA ILE A 25 0.91 -3.70 -6.42
C ILE A 25 0.25 -5.07 -6.58
N ASP A 26 -0.89 -5.31 -5.93
CA ASP A 26 -1.60 -6.59 -6.03
C ASP A 26 -2.33 -6.73 -7.37
N LYS A 27 -1.92 -7.73 -8.19
CA LYS A 27 -2.58 -8.04 -9.46
C LYS A 27 -4.04 -8.49 -9.30
N GLY A 28 -4.39 -9.05 -8.15
CA GLY A 28 -5.73 -9.50 -7.82
C GLY A 28 -6.65 -8.40 -7.30
N ALA A 29 -6.10 -7.23 -6.96
CA ALA A 29 -6.89 -6.11 -6.47
C ALA A 29 -7.69 -5.45 -7.60
N VAL A 30 -8.95 -5.11 -7.30
CA VAL A 30 -9.85 -4.39 -8.20
C VAL A 30 -10.10 -2.99 -7.65
N ILE A 31 -9.77 -1.99 -8.46
CA ILE A 31 -10.01 -0.58 -8.14
C ILE A 31 -10.96 -0.04 -9.20
N GLU A 32 -12.16 0.33 -8.78
CA GLU A 32 -13.22 0.87 -9.64
C GLU A 32 -13.52 2.30 -9.24
N LYS A 33 -13.47 3.21 -10.23
CA LYS A 33 -13.71 4.65 -10.01
C LYS A 33 -12.86 5.24 -8.86
N GLY A 34 -11.62 4.79 -8.74
CA GLY A 34 -10.70 5.22 -7.69
C GLY A 34 -11.00 4.67 -6.29
N ARG A 35 -11.81 3.62 -6.17
CA ARG A 35 -12.12 2.94 -4.91
C ARG A 35 -11.86 1.44 -5.00
N ILE A 36 -11.36 0.88 -3.94
CA ILE A 36 -11.11 -0.56 -3.83
C ILE A 36 -12.44 -1.28 -3.68
N SER A 37 -12.67 -2.29 -4.53
CA SER A 37 -13.78 -3.24 -4.40
C SER A 37 -13.30 -4.65 -4.03
N LYS A 38 -12.01 -4.97 -4.29
CA LYS A 38 -11.41 -6.25 -3.95
C LYS A 38 -9.91 -6.07 -3.69
N ALA A 39 -9.37 -6.67 -2.63
CA ALA A 39 -7.96 -6.60 -2.27
C ALA A 39 -7.47 -7.93 -1.63
N PRO A 40 -7.33 -9.01 -2.42
CA PRO A 40 -7.11 -10.36 -1.89
C PRO A 40 -5.80 -10.51 -1.11
N GLU A 41 -4.74 -9.82 -1.49
CA GLU A 41 -3.48 -9.90 -0.76
C GLU A 41 -3.54 -9.13 0.57
N LEU A 42 -4.22 -7.98 0.61
CA LEU A 42 -4.47 -7.25 1.86
C LEU A 42 -5.34 -8.11 2.81
N ASP A 43 -6.41 -8.70 2.27
CA ASP A 43 -7.32 -9.57 3.02
C ASP A 43 -6.55 -10.73 3.65
N ARG A 44 -5.79 -11.46 2.84
CA ARG A 44 -4.98 -12.59 3.30
C ARG A 44 -4.03 -12.19 4.42
N ARG A 45 -3.40 -11.02 4.31
CA ARG A 45 -2.48 -10.53 5.32
C ARG A 45 -3.16 -10.22 6.65
N ILE A 46 -4.33 -9.60 6.61
CA ILE A 46 -5.11 -9.30 7.82
C ILE A 46 -5.65 -10.59 8.44
N GLU A 47 -6.24 -11.46 7.63
CA GLU A 47 -6.84 -12.71 8.07
C GLU A 47 -5.83 -13.66 8.71
N SER A 48 -4.59 -13.70 8.19
CA SER A 48 -3.53 -14.55 8.76
C SER A 48 -3.16 -14.17 10.20
N TYR A 49 -3.30 -12.91 10.59
CA TYR A 49 -3.15 -12.47 11.97
C TYR A 49 -4.42 -12.71 12.79
N LEU A 50 -5.57 -12.27 12.27
CA LEU A 50 -6.84 -12.32 13.01
C LEU A 50 -7.28 -13.74 13.35
N ARG A 51 -6.85 -14.74 12.56
CA ARG A 51 -7.13 -16.16 12.82
C ARG A 51 -6.61 -16.64 14.17
N TYR A 52 -5.53 -16.06 14.66
CA TYR A 52 -4.88 -16.47 15.93
C TYR A 52 -4.91 -15.36 16.98
N TYR A 53 -5.61 -14.26 16.69
CA TYR A 53 -5.74 -13.13 17.59
C TYR A 53 -6.64 -13.47 18.79
N ASP A 54 -6.10 -13.35 19.99
CA ASP A 54 -6.77 -13.67 21.26
C ASP A 54 -7.07 -12.45 22.13
N GLY A 55 -6.92 -11.24 21.59
CA GLY A 55 -7.16 -9.98 22.29
C GLY A 55 -5.91 -9.18 22.61
N TYR A 56 -4.71 -9.77 22.45
CA TYR A 56 -3.45 -9.09 22.69
C TYR A 56 -2.73 -8.76 21.38
N GLY A 57 -2.00 -7.63 21.36
CA GLY A 57 -1.35 -7.13 20.16
C GLY A 57 -2.31 -6.41 19.21
N ALA A 58 -1.93 -6.28 17.95
CA ALA A 58 -2.73 -5.63 16.90
C ALA A 58 -2.24 -6.01 15.51
N ILE A 59 -3.15 -6.07 14.54
CA ILE A 59 -2.80 -5.94 13.14
C ILE A 59 -2.97 -4.48 12.72
N ILE A 60 -1.91 -3.90 12.19
CA ILE A 60 -1.84 -2.49 11.78
C ILE A 60 -1.77 -2.45 10.26
N VAL A 61 -2.61 -1.67 9.62
CA VAL A 61 -2.53 -1.39 8.18
C VAL A 61 -2.00 0.02 8.00
N GLN A 62 -0.78 0.10 7.48
CA GLN A 62 -0.13 1.36 7.17
C GLN A 62 -0.58 1.85 5.80
N MET A 63 -1.02 3.10 5.71
CA MET A 63 -1.52 3.71 4.50
C MET A 63 -0.70 4.95 4.13
N ASN A 64 -0.27 5.02 2.89
CA ASN A 64 0.22 6.26 2.30
C ASN A 64 -0.93 7.09 1.70
N VAL A 65 -0.59 8.19 1.01
CA VAL A 65 -1.58 9.06 0.37
C VAL A 65 -2.37 8.33 -0.72
N GLU A 66 -1.72 7.45 -1.49
CA GLU A 66 -2.38 6.66 -2.52
C GLU A 66 -3.40 5.67 -1.92
N ASP A 67 -3.01 4.94 -0.89
CA ASP A 67 -3.90 4.01 -0.19
C ASP A 67 -5.12 4.74 0.38
N THR A 68 -4.91 5.94 0.92
CA THR A 68 -6.00 6.81 1.41
C THR A 68 -6.95 7.22 0.29
N ARG A 69 -6.43 7.65 -0.86
CA ARG A 69 -7.24 8.02 -2.03
C ARG A 69 -8.03 6.83 -2.59
N ASN A 70 -7.46 5.66 -2.57
CA ASN A 70 -8.10 4.43 -3.04
C ASN A 70 -9.15 3.87 -2.05
N GLY A 71 -9.28 4.42 -0.86
CA GLY A 71 -10.28 4.01 0.13
C GLY A 71 -9.92 2.74 0.89
N VAL A 72 -8.62 2.52 1.18
CA VAL A 72 -8.17 1.35 1.95
C VAL A 72 -8.84 1.30 3.33
N ALA A 73 -8.95 2.45 4.02
CA ALA A 73 -9.56 2.49 5.34
C ALA A 73 -11.04 2.08 5.30
N GLU A 74 -11.80 2.61 4.33
CA GLU A 74 -13.20 2.26 4.15
C GLU A 74 -13.36 0.76 3.88
N TYR A 75 -12.55 0.22 2.98
CA TYR A 75 -12.56 -1.20 2.67
C TYR A 75 -12.27 -2.08 3.89
N VAL A 76 -11.25 -1.70 4.68
CA VAL A 76 -10.82 -2.46 5.85
C VAL A 76 -11.88 -2.42 6.96
N ILE A 77 -12.46 -1.24 7.25
CA ILE A 77 -13.49 -1.13 8.31
C ILE A 77 -14.76 -1.90 7.93
N ASP A 78 -15.16 -1.84 6.66
CA ASP A 78 -16.35 -2.55 6.16
C ASP A 78 -16.19 -4.07 6.26
N LYS A 79 -14.97 -4.58 6.04
CA LYS A 79 -14.71 -6.02 6.03
C LYS A 79 -14.32 -6.60 7.39
N PHE A 80 -13.50 -5.90 8.16
CA PHE A 80 -12.88 -6.40 9.39
C PHE A 80 -13.34 -5.67 10.65
N GLY A 81 -14.10 -4.59 10.51
CA GLY A 81 -14.52 -3.77 11.63
C GLY A 81 -13.36 -3.07 12.32
N ASP A 82 -13.50 -2.78 13.62
CA ASP A 82 -12.51 -2.08 14.44
C ASP A 82 -11.39 -2.99 14.98
N LYS A 83 -11.28 -4.21 14.47
CA LYS A 83 -10.21 -5.17 14.83
C LYS A 83 -8.84 -4.75 14.30
N VAL A 84 -8.83 -3.93 13.26
CA VAL A 84 -7.63 -3.44 12.59
C VAL A 84 -7.30 -2.02 13.06
N VAL A 85 -6.02 -1.75 13.27
CA VAL A 85 -5.53 -0.39 13.52
C VAL A 85 -5.10 0.22 12.20
N ILE A 86 -5.43 1.48 11.94
CA ILE A 86 -4.93 2.23 10.78
C ILE A 86 -3.75 3.10 11.20
N GLU A 87 -2.67 3.03 10.44
CA GLU A 87 -1.52 3.92 10.57
C GLU A 87 -1.41 4.82 9.33
N LEU A 88 -1.44 6.12 9.53
CA LEU A 88 -1.21 7.09 8.46
C LEU A 88 0.29 7.34 8.30
N LYS A 89 0.81 7.15 7.10
CA LYS A 89 2.19 7.40 6.73
C LYS A 89 2.24 8.36 5.55
N TRP A 90 2.23 9.65 5.89
CA TRP A 90 2.25 10.75 4.92
C TRP A 90 3.56 11.55 5.00
N GLY A 91 3.80 12.38 3.99
CA GLY A 91 4.96 13.26 4.00
C GLY A 91 6.29 12.56 3.73
N GLN A 92 6.31 11.58 2.86
CA GLN A 92 7.52 10.83 2.50
C GLN A 92 8.45 11.56 1.51
N GLY A 93 8.24 12.85 1.26
CA GLY A 93 8.98 13.66 0.27
C GLY A 93 10.50 13.76 0.48
N ALA A 94 11.00 13.37 1.64
CA ALA A 94 12.43 13.27 1.89
C ALA A 94 13.11 12.07 1.21
N LYS A 95 12.35 11.21 0.56
CA LYS A 95 12.84 10.03 -0.15
C LYS A 95 12.42 10.10 -1.60
N ASP A 96 13.23 10.73 -2.45
CA ASP A 96 13.06 10.65 -3.91
C ASP A 96 13.01 9.21 -4.42
N ILE A 97 13.55 8.28 -3.64
CA ILE A 97 13.64 6.85 -3.94
C ILE A 97 12.69 6.01 -3.06
N GLY A 98 11.89 6.63 -2.21
CA GLY A 98 11.11 5.93 -1.15
C GLY A 98 10.00 5.02 -1.63
N GLY A 99 9.90 4.76 -2.89
CA GLY A 99 8.94 3.85 -3.50
C GLY A 99 9.51 3.11 -4.70
N GLU A 100 10.83 3.14 -4.90
CA GLU A 100 11.44 2.38 -5.99
C GLU A 100 11.36 0.90 -5.70
N ILE A 101 10.71 0.17 -6.61
CA ILE A 101 10.64 -1.28 -6.60
C ILE A 101 11.21 -1.79 -7.92
N GLN A 102 12.18 -2.70 -7.84
CA GLN A 102 12.72 -3.38 -9.01
C GLN A 102 11.73 -4.43 -9.50
N VAL A 103 11.40 -4.35 -10.79
CA VAL A 103 10.41 -5.20 -11.47
C VAL A 103 11.11 -5.98 -12.57
N SER A 104 11.31 -7.27 -12.37
CA SER A 104 11.98 -8.18 -13.30
C SER A 104 11.02 -8.91 -14.27
N SER A 105 9.88 -8.31 -14.56
CA SER A 105 8.88 -8.85 -15.50
C SER A 105 8.29 -7.71 -16.31
N LEU A 106 8.34 -7.83 -17.65
CA LEU A 106 7.76 -6.84 -18.55
C LEU A 106 6.24 -6.71 -18.36
N ASP A 107 5.53 -7.83 -18.26
CA ASP A 107 4.07 -7.83 -18.03
C ASP A 107 3.68 -7.11 -16.75
N TYR A 108 4.48 -7.31 -15.69
CA TYR A 108 4.23 -6.64 -14.41
C TYR A 108 4.58 -5.15 -14.46
N ALA A 109 5.64 -4.79 -15.17
CA ALA A 109 6.00 -3.39 -15.41
C ALA A 109 4.89 -2.64 -16.18
N LEU A 110 4.35 -3.26 -17.25
CA LEU A 110 3.20 -2.74 -18.01
C LEU A 110 1.94 -2.62 -17.14
N PHE A 111 1.65 -3.62 -16.32
CA PHE A 111 0.53 -3.58 -15.38
C PHE A 111 0.64 -2.39 -14.42
N LEU A 112 1.81 -2.16 -13.83
CA LEU A 112 2.04 -1.02 -12.92
C LEU A 112 1.93 0.31 -13.65
N LYS A 113 2.50 0.44 -14.86
CA LYS A 113 2.34 1.63 -15.69
C LYS A 113 0.86 1.92 -15.98
N ASN A 114 0.07 0.91 -16.33
CA ASN A 114 -1.36 1.05 -16.60
C ASN A 114 -2.16 1.47 -15.36
N ARG A 115 -1.63 1.20 -14.17
CA ARG A 115 -2.17 1.72 -12.89
C ARG A 115 -1.73 3.16 -12.56
N GLY A 116 -0.93 3.78 -13.43
CA GLY A 116 -0.48 5.15 -13.31
C GLY A 116 0.81 5.33 -12.51
N TYR A 117 1.53 4.25 -12.22
CA TYR A 117 2.89 4.36 -11.67
C TYR A 117 3.88 4.84 -12.72
N ILE A 118 4.89 5.57 -12.29
CA ILE A 118 6.05 5.88 -13.11
C ILE A 118 6.93 4.63 -13.13
N VAL A 119 7.22 4.13 -14.31
CA VAL A 119 8.09 2.95 -14.50
C VAL A 119 9.19 3.32 -15.48
N ASP A 120 10.43 3.18 -15.06
CA ASP A 120 11.63 3.54 -15.82
C ASP A 120 12.55 2.32 -16.05
N PRO A 121 13.08 2.10 -17.26
CA PRO A 121 12.65 2.74 -18.50
C PRO A 121 11.19 2.42 -18.81
N ASP A 122 10.55 3.25 -19.66
CA ASP A 122 9.14 3.06 -20.00
C ASP A 122 8.88 1.68 -20.63
N PRO A 123 8.13 0.77 -19.95
CA PRO A 123 7.91 -0.59 -20.43
C PRO A 123 7.02 -0.66 -21.69
N ALA A 124 6.36 0.42 -22.09
CA ALA A 124 5.63 0.49 -23.36
C ALA A 124 6.49 0.95 -24.54
N CYS A 125 7.72 1.39 -24.28
CA CYS A 125 8.67 1.78 -25.32
C CYS A 125 9.32 0.54 -25.95
N SER A 126 9.34 0.47 -27.29
CA SER A 126 9.88 -0.68 -28.02
C SER A 126 11.38 -0.89 -27.77
N GLU A 127 12.13 0.19 -27.56
CA GLU A 127 13.56 0.13 -27.24
C GLU A 127 13.80 -0.49 -25.87
N ALA A 128 12.99 -0.13 -24.87
CA ALA A 128 13.08 -0.68 -23.53
C ALA A 128 12.70 -2.17 -23.51
N GLN A 129 11.68 -2.57 -24.27
CA GLN A 129 11.30 -3.97 -24.43
C GLN A 129 12.42 -4.81 -25.06
N LYS A 130 13.00 -4.34 -26.16
CA LYS A 130 14.14 -5.01 -26.80
C LYS A 130 15.35 -5.09 -25.90
N ALA A 131 15.64 -4.03 -25.13
CA ALA A 131 16.74 -4.03 -24.16
C ALA A 131 16.51 -5.04 -23.04
N PHE A 132 15.27 -5.21 -22.59
CA PHE A 132 14.90 -6.20 -21.58
C PHE A 132 14.98 -7.63 -22.15
N GLU A 133 14.44 -7.88 -23.33
CA GLU A 133 14.48 -9.18 -24.02
C GLU A 133 15.91 -9.65 -24.34
N SER A 134 16.78 -8.71 -24.71
CA SER A 134 18.20 -8.99 -24.98
C SER A 134 19.04 -9.12 -23.71
N GLY A 135 18.49 -8.81 -22.54
CA GLY A 135 19.21 -8.80 -21.26
C GLY A 135 20.13 -7.61 -21.02
N ALA A 136 20.06 -6.58 -21.89
CA ALA A 136 20.80 -5.33 -21.71
C ALA A 136 20.32 -4.56 -20.47
N ILE A 137 19.03 -4.65 -20.14
CA ILE A 137 18.49 -4.30 -18.82
C ILE A 137 17.88 -5.55 -18.18
N LYS A 138 17.94 -5.63 -16.84
CA LYS A 138 17.48 -6.80 -16.08
C LYS A 138 16.18 -6.55 -15.32
N ALA A 139 15.82 -5.30 -15.14
CA ALA A 139 14.63 -4.90 -14.42
C ALA A 139 14.19 -3.49 -14.84
N PHE A 140 12.96 -3.19 -14.54
CA PHE A 140 12.36 -1.85 -14.57
C PHE A 140 12.31 -1.31 -13.16
N ALA A 141 12.46 -0.01 -12.96
CA ALA A 141 12.29 0.65 -11.68
C ALA A 141 10.89 1.27 -11.61
N ARG A 142 10.09 0.87 -10.64
CA ARG A 142 8.79 1.48 -10.38
C ARG A 142 8.96 2.55 -9.30
N HIS A 143 8.50 3.75 -9.59
CA HIS A 143 8.46 4.89 -8.69
C HIS A 143 7.03 5.20 -8.25
N SER A 144 6.88 5.98 -7.17
CA SER A 144 5.59 6.48 -6.73
C SER A 144 4.95 7.36 -7.80
N ARG A 145 3.61 7.49 -7.76
CA ARG A 145 2.89 8.41 -8.64
C ARG A 145 3.28 9.86 -8.35
N LEU A 146 3.26 10.69 -9.38
CA LEU A 146 3.33 12.14 -9.20
C LEU A 146 2.16 12.60 -8.32
N GLY A 147 2.44 13.49 -7.36
CA GLY A 147 1.44 14.04 -6.46
C GLY A 147 1.20 13.28 -5.16
N ASP A 148 1.86 12.15 -4.93
CA ASP A 148 1.77 11.43 -3.65
C ASP A 148 2.55 12.12 -2.51
N THR A 149 3.31 13.17 -2.85
CA THR A 149 4.17 13.93 -1.92
C THR A 149 3.88 15.43 -1.95
N ASP A 150 2.77 15.88 -2.54
CA ASP A 150 2.48 17.30 -2.83
C ASP A 150 2.11 18.16 -1.61
N LEU A 151 2.44 17.72 -0.40
CA LEU A 151 2.30 18.55 0.79
C LEU A 151 3.57 19.39 0.96
N ASN A 152 3.51 20.64 0.53
CA ASN A 152 4.67 21.52 0.36
C ASN A 152 5.10 22.25 1.63
N SER A 153 4.35 22.14 2.73
CA SER A 153 4.69 22.79 4.01
C SER A 153 4.30 21.93 5.21
N GLU A 154 5.01 22.14 6.33
CA GLU A 154 4.69 21.47 7.60
C GLU A 154 3.25 21.75 8.05
N ALA A 155 2.75 22.96 7.82
CA ALA A 155 1.37 23.34 8.17
C ALA A 155 0.34 22.56 7.37
N GLU A 156 0.57 22.35 6.07
CA GLU A 156 -0.31 21.55 5.20
C GLU A 156 -0.28 20.08 5.58
N VAL A 157 0.90 19.52 5.85
CA VAL A 157 1.05 18.14 6.35
C VAL A 157 0.26 17.95 7.63
N LYS A 158 0.46 18.85 8.62
CA LYS A 158 -0.25 18.79 9.89
C LYS A 158 -1.76 18.89 9.74
N LYS A 159 -2.23 19.84 8.94
CA LYS A 159 -3.67 20.02 8.67
C LYS A 159 -4.27 18.77 8.04
N SER A 160 -3.68 18.29 6.96
CA SER A 160 -4.14 17.10 6.22
C SER A 160 -4.14 15.85 7.10
N PHE A 161 -3.11 15.69 7.94
CA PHE A 161 -3.01 14.59 8.88
C PHE A 161 -4.14 14.62 9.92
N MET A 162 -4.40 15.77 10.51
CA MET A 162 -5.49 15.94 11.49
C MET A 162 -6.88 15.71 10.88
N GLU A 163 -7.09 16.16 9.64
CA GLU A 163 -8.32 15.88 8.89
C GLU A 163 -8.48 14.39 8.61
N GLY A 164 -7.39 13.69 8.24
CA GLY A 164 -7.35 12.25 8.05
C GLY A 164 -7.70 11.48 9.32
N VAL A 165 -7.12 11.84 10.46
CA VAL A 165 -7.44 11.24 11.77
C VAL A 165 -8.92 11.47 12.12
N ALA A 166 -9.43 12.68 11.94
CA ALA A 166 -10.84 13.00 12.20
C ALA A 166 -11.77 12.19 11.29
N TYR A 167 -11.39 11.98 10.04
CA TYR A 167 -12.15 11.15 9.10
C TYR A 167 -12.16 9.67 9.52
N LEU A 168 -11.01 9.10 9.86
CA LEU A 168 -10.93 7.71 10.32
C LEU A 168 -11.77 7.45 11.57
N ARG A 169 -11.83 8.42 12.50
CA ARG A 169 -12.70 8.33 13.67
C ARG A 169 -14.19 8.32 13.29
N LYS A 170 -14.59 9.06 12.27
CA LYS A 170 -15.98 9.03 11.75
C LYS A 170 -16.31 7.68 11.11
N LEU A 171 -15.35 6.99 10.50
CA LEU A 171 -15.51 5.64 9.98
C LEU A 171 -15.66 4.59 11.08
N GLY A 172 -15.32 4.89 12.33
CA GLY A 172 -15.46 3.97 13.46
C GLY A 172 -14.15 3.44 14.03
N TYR A 173 -12.99 3.86 13.51
CA TYR A 173 -11.72 3.45 14.07
C TYR A 173 -11.50 4.03 15.48
N LYS A 174 -11.20 3.17 16.44
CA LYS A 174 -10.90 3.53 17.83
C LYS A 174 -9.40 3.75 18.04
N ARG A 175 -8.57 3.08 17.25
CA ARG A 175 -7.11 3.13 17.30
C ARG A 175 -6.58 3.58 15.95
N ILE A 176 -5.80 4.63 15.96
CA ILE A 176 -5.19 5.24 14.76
C ILE A 176 -3.75 5.60 15.12
#